data_61e51d49b529a6dd5f8ae3ee883c0722
#
_entry.id   61e51d49b529a6dd5f8ae3ee883c0722
#
_cell.length_a   1.000
_cell.length_b   1.000
_cell.length_c   1.000
_cell.angle_alpha   90.00
_cell.angle_beta   90.00
_cell.angle_gamma   90.00
#
_symmetry.space_group_name_H-M   'P 1'
#
loop_
_entity.id
_entity.type
_entity.pdbx_description
1 polymer ?
#
loop_
_entity_poly.entity_id
_entity_poly.type
_entity_poly.pdbx_seq_one_letter_code
_entity_poly.pdbx_strand_id
1 'polypeptide(L)'
;QYTPIQHERMEAMIQYSDNRATNYFIELLNRTSRRSGPAEVEHTLKRGNPGVFRHTRIVEYIPRGGRTYRNRASALDYHRFLQALWYDQLPYSEELKRLLHLPNRDRVYTGAREIPRGTWVFDKTGTTARLCGDMGILVARGRDGRRYPYTFIGIIEKARPTRNYALWKNIRGDVIREVSNLTYNHLREMYDLV
;
A
#
# COMPACT_ATOMS: atom_id res chain seq x y z
N GLN A 1 -5.04 -1.78 23.97
CA GLN A 1 -6.19 -1.82 23.03
C GLN A 1 -6.35 -0.45 22.38
N TYR A 2 -6.69 -0.41 21.11
CA TYR A 2 -7.03 0.85 20.42
C TYR A 2 -8.41 1.34 20.87
N THR A 3 -8.56 2.66 20.94
CA THR A 3 -9.87 3.26 21.20
C THR A 3 -10.77 3.14 19.94
N PRO A 4 -12.11 3.23 20.06
CA PRO A 4 -13.01 3.24 18.91
C PRO A 4 -12.64 4.29 17.84
N ILE A 5 -12.26 5.49 18.29
CA ILE A 5 -11.79 6.58 17.41
C ILE A 5 -10.51 6.19 16.65
N GLN A 6 -9.60 5.46 17.30
CA GLN A 6 -8.37 5.00 16.64
C GLN A 6 -8.68 3.93 15.60
N HIS A 7 -9.61 3.00 15.86
CA HIS A 7 -10.07 2.03 14.87
C HIS A 7 -10.68 2.70 13.64
N GLU A 8 -11.62 3.60 13.84
CA GLU A 8 -12.23 4.36 12.74
C GLU A 8 -11.18 5.10 11.90
N ARG A 9 -10.21 5.75 12.56
CA ARG A 9 -9.15 6.48 11.86
C ARG A 9 -8.17 5.56 11.14
N MET A 10 -7.86 4.37 11.66
CA MET A 10 -7.04 3.39 10.94
C MET A 10 -7.74 2.93 9.66
N GLU A 11 -9.02 2.62 9.73
CA GLU A 11 -9.82 2.27 8.55
C GLU A 11 -9.87 3.42 7.54
N ALA A 12 -10.19 4.64 7.98
CA ALA A 12 -10.19 5.81 7.11
C ALA A 12 -8.83 6.07 6.45
N MET A 13 -7.73 5.91 7.18
CA MET A 13 -6.37 6.06 6.68
C MET A 13 -6.05 5.03 5.59
N ILE A 14 -6.42 3.78 5.78
CA ILE A 14 -6.06 2.70 4.84
C ILE A 14 -7.07 2.63 3.69
N GLN A 15 -8.36 2.53 3.97
CA GLN A 15 -9.41 2.34 2.97
C GLN A 15 -9.59 3.57 2.07
N TYR A 16 -9.67 4.77 2.66
CA TYR A 16 -9.95 6.02 1.93
C TYR A 16 -8.73 6.89 1.70
N SER A 17 -7.54 6.48 2.20
CA SER A 17 -6.33 7.32 2.18
C SER A 17 -6.56 8.70 2.82
N ASP A 18 -7.28 8.75 3.95
CA ASP A 18 -7.58 10.00 4.63
C ASP A 18 -6.30 10.60 5.25
N ASN A 19 -5.90 11.76 4.73
CA ASN A 19 -4.70 12.46 5.16
C ASN A 19 -4.81 12.99 6.60
N ARG A 20 -6.02 13.33 7.06
CA ARG A 20 -6.24 13.82 8.43
C ARG A 20 -6.11 12.66 9.41
N ALA A 21 -6.65 11.50 9.05
CA ALA A 21 -6.49 10.27 9.85
C ALA A 21 -5.01 9.87 9.94
N THR A 22 -4.27 9.93 8.84
CA THR A 22 -2.82 9.68 8.84
C THR A 22 -2.09 10.66 9.75
N ASN A 23 -2.33 11.96 9.60
CA ASN A 23 -1.68 12.99 10.40
C ASN A 23 -2.08 12.91 11.88
N TYR A 24 -3.27 12.42 12.23
CA TYR A 24 -3.66 12.16 13.60
C TYR A 24 -2.70 11.20 14.31
N PHE A 25 -2.32 10.09 13.65
CA PHE A 25 -1.39 9.13 14.24
C PHE A 25 0.03 9.67 14.30
N ILE A 26 0.47 10.43 13.30
CA ILE A 26 1.77 11.10 13.35
C ILE A 26 1.81 12.10 14.51
N GLU A 27 0.73 12.86 14.73
CA GLU A 27 0.64 13.80 15.83
C GLU A 27 0.55 13.10 17.21
N LEU A 28 -0.13 11.97 17.28
CA LEU A 28 -0.16 11.16 18.51
C LEU A 28 1.26 10.74 18.92
N LEU A 29 2.06 10.25 17.95
CA LEU A 29 3.46 9.91 18.18
C LEU A 29 4.31 11.14 18.53
N ASN A 30 4.05 12.29 17.91
CA ASN A 30 4.72 13.54 18.23
C ASN A 30 4.55 13.97 19.69
N ARG A 31 3.36 13.71 20.28
CA ARG A 31 3.06 14.04 21.68
C ARG A 31 3.60 13.02 22.68
N THR A 32 3.81 11.78 22.25
CA THR A 32 4.19 10.67 23.14
C THR A 32 5.65 10.28 23.05
N SER A 33 6.42 10.89 22.12
CA SER A 33 7.84 10.62 21.94
C SER A 33 8.70 11.86 22.10
N ARG A 34 10.03 11.66 22.21
CA ARG A 34 11.02 12.75 22.23
C ARG A 34 11.41 13.23 20.82
N ARG A 35 10.99 12.52 19.78
CA ARG A 35 11.24 12.86 18.37
C ARG A 35 10.00 13.52 17.78
N SER A 36 10.18 14.27 16.69
CA SER A 36 9.03 14.72 15.90
C SER A 36 8.24 13.51 15.37
N GLY A 37 6.93 13.66 15.22
CA GLY A 37 6.06 12.56 14.79
C GLY A 37 6.56 11.83 13.55
N PRO A 38 6.89 12.50 12.42
CA PRO A 38 7.47 11.84 11.26
C PRO A 38 8.76 11.07 11.56
N ALA A 39 9.69 11.67 12.32
CA ALA A 39 10.93 11.01 12.70
C ALA A 39 10.72 9.81 13.62
N GLU A 40 9.70 9.84 14.48
CA GLU A 40 9.34 8.70 15.32
C GLU A 40 8.73 7.56 14.50
N VAL A 41 7.88 7.86 13.50
CA VAL A 41 7.40 6.84 12.55
C VAL A 41 8.57 6.15 11.86
N GLU A 42 9.50 6.90 11.26
CA GLU A 42 10.67 6.33 10.59
C GLU A 42 11.52 5.48 11.56
N HIS A 43 11.77 6.00 12.75
CA HIS A 43 12.56 5.30 13.76
C HIS A 43 11.91 3.97 14.16
N THR A 44 10.62 3.98 14.47
CA THR A 44 9.86 2.80 14.89
C THR A 44 9.83 1.73 13.80
N LEU A 45 9.59 2.13 12.55
CA LEU A 45 9.60 1.22 11.41
C LEU A 45 10.95 0.52 11.26
N LYS A 46 12.05 1.28 11.28
CA LYS A 46 13.40 0.74 11.08
C LYS A 46 13.92 -0.07 12.27
N ARG A 47 13.61 0.36 13.49
CA ARG A 47 14.04 -0.35 14.71
C ARG A 47 13.23 -1.62 14.93
N GLY A 48 11.92 -1.56 14.74
CA GLY A 48 11.02 -2.69 14.95
C GLY A 48 11.13 -3.77 13.88
N ASN A 49 11.58 -3.38 12.67
CA ASN A 49 11.62 -4.27 11.51
C ASN A 49 12.96 -4.09 10.74
N PRO A 50 14.09 -4.51 11.33
CA PRO A 50 15.39 -4.37 10.70
C PRO A 50 15.42 -5.08 9.34
N GLY A 51 15.84 -4.37 8.32
CA GLY A 51 15.95 -4.91 6.95
C GLY A 51 14.71 -4.73 6.08
N VAL A 52 13.52 -4.44 6.62
CA VAL A 52 12.31 -4.20 5.82
C VAL A 52 12.33 -2.79 5.22
N PHE A 53 12.45 -1.74 6.03
CA PHE A 53 12.30 -0.34 5.63
C PHE A 53 13.65 0.37 5.42
N ARG A 54 14.56 -0.23 4.63
CA ARG A 54 15.96 0.25 4.49
C ARG A 54 16.04 1.63 3.83
N HIS A 55 15.28 1.85 2.77
CA HIS A 55 15.29 3.07 1.96
C HIS A 55 14.12 4.01 2.28
N THR A 56 13.25 3.60 3.21
CA THR A 56 12.11 4.41 3.64
C THR A 56 12.56 5.63 4.43
N ARG A 57 12.00 6.79 4.11
CA ARG A 57 12.22 8.08 4.79
C ARG A 57 10.87 8.73 5.05
N ILE A 58 10.61 9.04 6.32
CA ILE A 58 9.41 9.74 6.76
C ILE A 58 9.86 11.04 7.43
N VAL A 59 9.74 12.14 6.72
CA VAL A 59 10.31 13.43 7.14
C VAL A 59 9.28 14.55 7.26
N GLU A 60 8.05 14.30 6.83
CA GLU A 60 6.99 15.32 6.86
C GLU A 60 5.61 14.73 7.11
N TYR A 61 4.74 15.54 7.72
CA TYR A 61 3.30 15.31 7.71
C TYR A 61 2.77 15.39 6.29
N ILE A 62 1.57 14.84 6.05
CA ILE A 62 0.91 15.01 4.77
C ILE A 62 0.32 16.44 4.71
N PRO A 63 0.82 17.33 3.83
CA PRO A 63 0.35 18.70 3.75
C PRO A 63 -1.10 18.77 3.29
N ARG A 64 -1.75 19.90 3.55
CA ARG A 64 -3.08 20.18 3.01
C ARG A 64 -3.07 20.05 1.47
N GLY A 65 -4.00 19.26 0.94
CA GLY A 65 -4.07 18.94 -0.49
C GLY A 65 -3.16 17.78 -0.92
N GLY A 66 -2.53 17.04 0.02
CA GLY A 66 -1.80 15.80 -0.25
C GLY A 66 -0.51 15.97 -1.06
N ARG A 67 0.08 17.18 -1.07
CA ARG A 67 1.32 17.47 -1.83
C ARG A 67 2.57 17.04 -1.08
N THR A 68 2.63 15.78 -0.67
CA THR A 68 3.80 15.19 -0.01
C THR A 68 4.77 14.67 -1.07
N TYR A 69 6.02 15.12 -1.04
CA TYR A 69 7.05 14.74 -2.01
C TYR A 69 8.40 14.43 -1.37
N ARG A 70 8.50 14.56 -0.05
CA ARG A 70 9.74 14.36 0.71
C ARG A 70 9.79 13.01 1.39
N ASN A 71 8.62 12.44 1.73
CA ASN A 71 8.53 11.05 2.19
C ASN A 71 8.85 10.11 1.03
N ARG A 72 9.66 9.10 1.29
CA ARG A 72 10.18 8.19 0.24
C ARG A 72 10.15 6.75 0.73
N ALA A 73 9.93 5.84 -0.19
CA ALA A 73 10.15 4.41 -0.02
C ALA A 73 10.61 3.81 -1.35
N SER A 74 11.25 2.66 -1.33
CA SER A 74 11.58 1.91 -2.55
C SER A 74 10.55 0.82 -2.82
N ALA A 75 10.42 0.39 -4.07
CA ALA A 75 9.61 -0.78 -4.41
C ALA A 75 10.09 -2.03 -3.66
N LEU A 76 11.39 -2.13 -3.41
CA LEU A 76 11.97 -3.24 -2.64
C LEU A 76 11.58 -3.19 -1.16
N ASP A 77 11.46 -2.00 -0.55
CA ASP A 77 10.95 -1.87 0.82
C ASP A 77 9.47 -2.27 0.90
N TYR A 78 8.66 -1.91 -0.09
CA TYR A 78 7.27 -2.36 -0.19
C TYR A 78 7.17 -3.88 -0.35
N HIS A 79 8.00 -4.47 -1.19
CA HIS A 79 8.03 -5.93 -1.36
C HIS A 79 8.40 -6.63 -0.04
N ARG A 80 9.43 -6.19 0.66
CA ARG A 80 9.84 -6.74 1.97
C ARG A 80 8.74 -6.58 3.02
N PHE A 81 8.07 -5.44 3.03
CA PHE A 81 6.92 -5.21 3.92
C PHE A 81 5.79 -6.18 3.63
N LEU A 82 5.39 -6.35 2.38
CA LEU A 82 4.33 -7.28 1.99
C LEU A 82 4.69 -8.73 2.29
N GLN A 83 5.94 -9.14 2.06
CA GLN A 83 6.42 -10.47 2.47
C GLN A 83 6.36 -10.66 3.99
N ALA A 84 6.93 -9.72 4.75
CA ALA A 84 6.93 -9.80 6.20
C ALA A 84 5.50 -9.82 6.77
N LEU A 85 4.59 -9.06 6.16
CA LEU A 85 3.17 -9.08 6.49
C LEU A 85 2.53 -10.42 6.22
N TRP A 86 2.77 -11.00 5.04
CA TRP A 86 2.19 -12.29 4.65
C TRP A 86 2.60 -13.42 5.60
N TYR A 87 3.87 -13.46 5.98
CA TYR A 87 4.44 -14.48 6.87
C TYR A 87 4.31 -14.15 8.38
N ASP A 88 3.47 -13.19 8.75
CA ASP A 88 3.21 -12.81 10.15
C ASP A 88 4.46 -12.38 10.93
N GLN A 89 5.45 -11.82 10.23
CA GLN A 89 6.71 -11.36 10.81
C GLN A 89 6.65 -9.91 11.35
N LEU A 90 5.53 -9.23 11.16
CA LEU A 90 5.33 -7.87 11.67
C LEU A 90 4.44 -7.86 12.91
N PRO A 91 4.65 -6.92 13.84
CA PRO A 91 3.67 -6.69 14.89
C PRO A 91 2.29 -6.39 14.30
N TYR A 92 1.24 -7.00 14.86
CA TYR A 92 -0.15 -6.79 14.43
C TYR A 92 -0.45 -7.18 12.97
N SER A 93 0.24 -8.17 12.41
CA SER A 93 0.05 -8.62 11.03
C SER A 93 -1.40 -8.93 10.68
N GLU A 94 -2.15 -9.58 11.57
CA GLU A 94 -3.58 -9.89 11.38
C GLU A 94 -4.40 -8.61 11.17
N GLU A 95 -4.21 -7.60 12.00
CA GLU A 95 -4.94 -6.34 11.90
C GLU A 95 -4.50 -5.55 10.64
N LEU A 96 -3.20 -5.58 10.30
CA LEU A 96 -2.70 -4.98 9.07
C LEU A 96 -3.31 -5.66 7.83
N LYS A 97 -3.39 -6.99 7.80
CA LYS A 97 -4.06 -7.75 6.73
C LYS A 97 -5.54 -7.37 6.67
N ARG A 98 -6.24 -7.35 7.80
CA ARG A 98 -7.65 -6.92 7.86
C ARG A 98 -7.85 -5.54 7.24
N LEU A 99 -7.04 -4.56 7.62
CA LEU A 99 -7.12 -3.19 7.11
C LEU A 99 -6.82 -3.09 5.61
N LEU A 100 -5.80 -3.80 5.12
CA LEU A 100 -5.43 -3.80 3.71
C LEU A 100 -6.42 -4.59 2.83
N HIS A 101 -7.24 -5.45 3.44
CA HIS A 101 -8.31 -6.19 2.74
C HIS A 101 -9.65 -5.43 2.68
N LEU A 102 -9.75 -4.27 3.30
CA LEU A 102 -10.95 -3.45 3.23
C LEU A 102 -11.25 -3.04 1.77
N PRO A 103 -12.52 -3.11 1.33
CA PRO A 103 -12.89 -2.73 -0.02
C PRO A 103 -12.45 -1.31 -0.37
N ASN A 104 -11.76 -1.15 -1.46
CA ASN A 104 -11.31 0.15 -1.94
C ASN A 104 -11.33 0.22 -3.48
N ARG A 105 -10.90 1.34 -4.05
CA ARG A 105 -10.73 1.52 -5.51
C ARG A 105 -9.27 1.28 -5.88
N ASP A 106 -8.84 0.04 -5.72
CA ASP A 106 -7.50 -0.40 -6.08
C ASP A 106 -7.21 -0.34 -7.58
N ARG A 107 -5.97 -0.62 -7.96
CA ARG A 107 -5.49 -0.66 -9.35
C ARG A 107 -4.84 -1.98 -9.69
N VAL A 108 -4.82 -2.92 -8.76
CA VAL A 108 -4.19 -4.23 -8.95
C VAL A 108 -5.21 -5.32 -9.25
N TYR A 109 -6.48 -5.10 -8.87
CA TYR A 109 -7.56 -6.08 -9.01
C TYR A 109 -8.85 -5.46 -9.57
N THR A 110 -9.34 -4.34 -9.02
CA THR A 110 -10.58 -3.71 -9.46
C THR A 110 -10.47 -3.24 -10.90
N GLY A 111 -11.22 -3.89 -11.79
CA GLY A 111 -11.18 -3.63 -13.23
C GLY A 111 -10.07 -4.36 -13.99
N ALA A 112 -9.25 -5.16 -13.32
CA ALA A 112 -8.35 -6.12 -13.95
C ALA A 112 -9.17 -7.35 -14.41
N ARG A 113 -9.33 -7.51 -15.73
CA ARG A 113 -10.29 -8.49 -16.31
C ARG A 113 -9.81 -9.92 -16.25
N GLU A 114 -8.51 -10.13 -16.26
CA GLU A 114 -7.88 -11.45 -16.27
C GLU A 114 -7.82 -12.09 -14.88
N ILE A 115 -7.86 -11.27 -13.83
CA ILE A 115 -7.76 -11.76 -12.45
C ILE A 115 -9.14 -12.25 -12.00
N PRO A 116 -9.28 -13.53 -11.60
CA PRO A 116 -10.56 -14.13 -11.25
C PRO A 116 -11.28 -13.40 -10.12
N ARG A 117 -12.61 -13.32 -10.22
CA ARG A 117 -13.44 -12.80 -9.13
C ARG A 117 -13.26 -13.65 -7.88
N GLY A 118 -13.19 -13.00 -6.72
CA GLY A 118 -12.97 -13.67 -5.44
C GLY A 118 -11.50 -13.94 -5.12
N THR A 119 -10.55 -13.45 -5.94
CA THR A 119 -9.14 -13.35 -5.55
C THR A 119 -9.04 -12.47 -4.31
N TRP A 120 -8.32 -12.93 -3.28
CA TRP A 120 -8.08 -12.10 -2.10
C TRP A 120 -7.01 -11.06 -2.41
N VAL A 121 -7.29 -9.84 -2.03
CA VAL A 121 -6.41 -8.71 -2.28
C VAL A 121 -6.19 -7.93 -0.98
N PHE A 122 -4.94 -7.64 -0.69
CA PHE A 122 -4.49 -6.83 0.44
C PHE A 122 -3.66 -5.70 -0.15
N ASP A 123 -4.23 -4.51 -0.32
CA ASP A 123 -3.57 -3.46 -1.09
C ASP A 123 -3.59 -2.09 -0.43
N LYS A 124 -2.73 -1.22 -0.94
CA LYS A 124 -2.75 0.21 -0.64
C LYS A 124 -2.39 1.04 -1.84
N THR A 125 -3.33 1.84 -2.28
CA THR A 125 -3.12 2.84 -3.33
C THR A 125 -2.36 4.07 -2.83
N GLY A 126 -1.62 4.71 -3.72
CA GLY A 126 -1.00 6.02 -3.49
C GLY A 126 -1.11 6.92 -4.72
N THR A 127 -1.52 8.18 -4.54
CA THR A 127 -1.57 9.12 -5.66
C THR A 127 -1.22 10.53 -5.22
N THR A 128 -0.29 11.13 -5.95
CA THR A 128 0.02 12.56 -5.90
C THR A 128 -0.03 13.16 -7.30
N ALA A 129 0.21 14.44 -7.45
CA ALA A 129 0.34 15.05 -8.77
C ALA A 129 1.59 14.57 -9.56
N ARG A 130 2.50 13.80 -8.93
CA ARG A 130 3.73 13.26 -9.52
C ARG A 130 3.80 11.75 -9.51
N LEU A 131 3.02 11.08 -8.69
CA LEU A 131 3.05 9.64 -8.49
C LEU A 131 1.64 9.06 -8.61
N CYS A 132 1.52 7.93 -9.28
CA CYS A 132 0.36 7.06 -9.24
C CYS A 132 0.86 5.65 -9.00
N GLY A 133 0.43 5.02 -7.92
CA GLY A 133 0.91 3.71 -7.55
C GLY A 133 -0.13 2.90 -6.80
N ASP A 134 0.14 1.61 -6.77
CA ASP A 134 -0.55 0.64 -5.96
C ASP A 134 0.43 -0.47 -5.58
N MET A 135 0.27 -1.02 -4.40
CA MET A 135 1.04 -2.18 -3.95
C MET A 135 0.13 -3.14 -3.20
N GLY A 136 0.35 -4.42 -3.37
CA GLY A 136 -0.50 -5.38 -2.67
C GLY A 136 -0.01 -6.81 -2.75
N ILE A 137 -0.70 -7.67 -1.98
CA ILE A 137 -0.64 -9.12 -2.06
C ILE A 137 -1.93 -9.59 -2.71
N LEU A 138 -1.82 -10.34 -3.79
CA LEU A 138 -2.94 -11.04 -4.42
C LEU A 138 -2.77 -12.53 -4.16
N VAL A 139 -3.86 -13.19 -3.77
CA VAL A 139 -3.85 -14.62 -3.45
C VAL A 139 -4.64 -15.36 -4.52
N ALA A 140 -3.93 -15.80 -5.54
CA ALA A 140 -4.50 -16.60 -6.61
C ALA A 140 -4.85 -18.03 -6.15
N ARG A 141 -5.70 -18.71 -6.89
CA ARG A 141 -6.05 -20.11 -6.67
C ARG A 141 -5.47 -20.96 -7.80
N GLY A 142 -4.78 -22.03 -7.48
CA GLY A 142 -4.37 -23.04 -8.43
C GLY A 142 -5.48 -24.05 -8.72
N ARG A 143 -5.39 -24.76 -9.84
CA ARG A 143 -6.29 -25.88 -10.17
C ARG A 143 -6.15 -27.06 -9.20
N ASP A 144 -5.00 -27.13 -8.52
CA ASP A 144 -4.74 -28.07 -7.43
C ASP A 144 -5.48 -27.70 -6.11
N GLY A 145 -6.26 -26.61 -6.11
CA GLY A 145 -6.99 -26.10 -4.95
C GLY A 145 -6.14 -25.30 -3.97
N ARG A 146 -4.83 -25.21 -4.18
CA ARG A 146 -3.91 -24.44 -3.33
C ARG A 146 -4.01 -22.93 -3.59
N ARG A 147 -3.53 -22.16 -2.63
CA ARG A 147 -3.43 -20.71 -2.73
C ARG A 147 -2.01 -20.28 -3.05
N TYR A 148 -1.87 -19.39 -4.01
CA TYR A 148 -0.62 -18.87 -4.52
C TYR A 148 -0.56 -17.36 -4.28
N PRO A 149 0.00 -16.91 -3.14
CA PRO A 149 0.18 -15.48 -2.89
C PRO A 149 1.34 -14.95 -3.72
N TYR A 150 1.13 -13.77 -4.30
CA TYR A 150 2.19 -13.01 -4.95
C TYR A 150 2.08 -11.53 -4.60
N THR A 151 3.19 -10.83 -4.65
CA THR A 151 3.23 -9.38 -4.43
C THR A 151 3.24 -8.66 -5.77
N PHE A 152 2.50 -7.57 -5.83
CA PHE A 152 2.51 -6.65 -6.97
C PHE A 152 2.79 -5.23 -6.48
N ILE A 153 3.74 -4.54 -7.11
CA ILE A 153 4.05 -3.14 -6.82
C ILE A 153 4.12 -2.39 -8.16
N GLY A 154 3.08 -1.61 -8.44
CA GLY A 154 3.00 -0.75 -9.62
C GLY A 154 3.17 0.72 -9.24
N ILE A 155 4.26 1.35 -9.65
CA ILE A 155 4.55 2.77 -9.35
C ILE A 155 4.93 3.49 -10.64
N ILE A 156 4.20 4.54 -10.95
CA ILE A 156 4.47 5.42 -12.09
C ILE A 156 4.76 6.81 -11.54
N GLU A 157 5.96 7.30 -11.81
CA GLU A 157 6.41 8.62 -11.38
C GLU A 157 6.70 9.55 -12.55
N LYS A 158 6.67 10.84 -12.28
CA LYS A 158 7.11 11.87 -13.21
C LYS A 158 7.73 13.07 -12.49
N ALA A 159 8.66 13.74 -13.17
CA ALA A 159 9.39 14.88 -12.61
C ALA A 159 8.50 16.10 -12.34
N ARG A 160 7.55 16.41 -13.23
CA ARG A 160 6.70 17.59 -13.14
C ARG A 160 5.28 17.24 -12.67
N PRO A 161 4.68 18.01 -11.76
CA PRO A 161 3.29 17.80 -11.34
C PRO A 161 2.32 17.83 -12.52
N THR A 162 1.27 17.03 -12.46
CA THR A 162 0.18 17.10 -13.45
C THR A 162 -0.67 18.35 -13.24
N ARG A 163 -1.18 18.90 -14.34
CA ARG A 163 -2.19 19.96 -14.33
C ARG A 163 -3.60 19.39 -14.19
N ASN A 164 -3.83 18.18 -14.71
CA ASN A 164 -5.12 17.48 -14.59
C ASN A 164 -4.95 16.21 -13.76
N TYR A 165 -5.25 16.32 -12.46
CA TYR A 165 -5.10 15.24 -11.50
C TYR A 165 -6.02 14.04 -11.78
N ALA A 166 -7.28 14.31 -12.14
CA ALA A 166 -8.26 13.25 -12.41
C ALA A 166 -7.85 12.40 -13.61
N LEU A 167 -7.49 13.05 -14.71
CA LEU A 167 -7.00 12.37 -15.92
C LEU A 167 -5.71 11.59 -15.64
N TRP A 168 -4.76 12.19 -14.93
CA TRP A 168 -3.52 11.54 -14.51
C TRP A 168 -3.79 10.25 -13.73
N LYS A 169 -4.63 10.33 -12.69
CA LYS A 169 -4.99 9.21 -11.83
C LYS A 169 -5.63 8.07 -12.63
N ASN A 170 -6.55 8.39 -13.53
CA ASN A 170 -7.28 7.40 -14.30
C ASN A 170 -6.36 6.70 -15.32
N ILE A 171 -5.69 7.45 -16.19
CA ILE A 171 -4.82 6.86 -17.22
C ILE A 171 -3.69 6.01 -16.60
N ARG A 172 -3.06 6.49 -15.51
CA ARG A 172 -1.97 5.71 -14.86
C ARG A 172 -2.51 4.53 -14.06
N GLY A 173 -3.70 4.66 -13.50
CA GLY A 173 -4.41 3.54 -12.89
C GLY A 173 -4.71 2.43 -13.89
N ASP A 174 -5.13 2.79 -15.11
CA ASP A 174 -5.40 1.82 -16.16
C ASP A 174 -4.13 1.10 -16.64
N VAL A 175 -3.00 1.82 -16.73
CA VAL A 175 -1.69 1.18 -17.03
C VAL A 175 -1.30 0.18 -15.94
N ILE A 176 -1.50 0.52 -14.66
CA ILE A 176 -1.19 -0.41 -13.56
C ILE A 176 -2.09 -1.65 -13.63
N ARG A 177 -3.39 -1.51 -13.94
CA ARG A 177 -4.31 -2.65 -14.14
C ARG A 177 -3.88 -3.56 -15.26
N GLU A 178 -3.47 -2.97 -16.37
CA GLU A 178 -3.02 -3.76 -17.52
C GLU A 178 -1.74 -4.55 -17.20
N VAL A 179 -0.78 -3.93 -16.52
CA VAL A 179 0.42 -4.65 -16.07
C VAL A 179 0.06 -5.73 -15.04
N SER A 180 -0.93 -5.50 -14.17
CA SER A 180 -1.42 -6.52 -13.24
C SER A 180 -2.06 -7.71 -13.98
N ASN A 181 -2.87 -7.46 -15.02
CA ASN A 181 -3.41 -8.50 -15.90
C ASN A 181 -2.29 -9.35 -16.56
N LEU A 182 -1.31 -8.67 -17.15
CA LEU A 182 -0.18 -9.36 -17.79
C LEU A 182 0.62 -10.21 -16.79
N THR A 183 0.84 -9.66 -15.58
CA THR A 183 1.51 -10.40 -14.51
C THR A 183 0.72 -11.63 -14.11
N TYR A 184 -0.60 -11.50 -13.92
CA TYR A 184 -1.45 -12.62 -13.56
C TYR A 184 -1.44 -13.70 -14.65
N ASN A 185 -1.58 -13.33 -15.93
CA ASN A 185 -1.54 -14.27 -17.04
C ASN A 185 -0.23 -15.06 -17.11
N HIS A 186 0.90 -14.38 -16.90
CA HIS A 186 2.18 -15.04 -16.85
C HIS A 186 2.28 -16.04 -15.66
N LEU A 187 1.83 -15.63 -14.47
CA LEU A 187 1.80 -16.52 -13.31
C LEU A 187 0.82 -17.68 -13.49
N ARG A 188 -0.31 -17.45 -14.15
CA ARG A 188 -1.31 -18.48 -14.47
C ARG A 188 -0.70 -19.60 -15.30
N GLU A 189 0.10 -19.27 -16.31
CA GLU A 189 0.80 -20.24 -17.14
C GLU A 189 1.88 -21.00 -16.36
N MET A 190 2.63 -20.30 -15.49
CA MET A 190 3.73 -20.90 -14.72
C MET A 190 3.27 -21.83 -13.61
N TYR A 191 2.15 -21.50 -12.96
CA TYR A 191 1.68 -22.17 -11.73
C TYR A 191 0.32 -22.84 -11.87
N ASP A 192 -0.18 -23.01 -13.09
CA ASP A 192 -1.49 -23.61 -13.38
C ASP A 192 -2.61 -22.98 -12.55
N LEU A 193 -2.68 -21.65 -12.56
CA LEU A 193 -3.71 -20.92 -11.83
C LEU A 193 -5.06 -20.93 -12.58
N VAL A 194 -6.14 -20.70 -11.81
CA VAL A 194 -7.52 -20.69 -12.34
C VAL A 194 -7.87 -19.33 -12.88
#